data_a7fc810c328bb739ec63bcdb0bfd89c1
#
_entry.id   a7fc810c328bb739ec63bcdb0bfd89c1
#
_cell.length_a   1.000
_cell.length_b   1.000
_cell.length_c   1.000
_cell.angle_alpha   90.00
_cell.angle_beta   90.00
_cell.angle_gamma   90.00
#
_symmetry.space_group_name_H-M   'P 1'
#
loop_
_entity.id
_entity.type
_entity.pdbx_description
1 polymer ?
#
loop_
_entity_poly.entity_id
_entity_poly.type
_entity_poly.pdbx_seq_one_letter_code
_entity_poly.pdbx_strand_id
1 'polypeptide(L)'
;ECGLNYEDNTFRYRQDSTFLYYFGPKRDGLVGVIDVDNDKELLIGNDIDIDDIVWYGSVDSVHDMAEHAGVKESAPMKQLQVICDNAMKEKRTIHFLPPYRHDTMIQIFDLLGIHPSKQREAASVELIKAVVKMRSTKEQQEIEEIERACAIGYKMHTTAMRVTKPGVTEKYVGGQVNGIANSYGAMVSFPTIFSQHGEIMHGNPSMAVLESGRLALCDCGGETMEHYCSDNTRTFPVNGKFTQRQLEIYSIVEDCHDLALKISKPGVKYFDVHMDVCRLMTDRLKELGLMMGDTE
;
A
#
# COMPACT_ATOMS: atom_id res chain seq x y z
N GLU A 1 10.61 0.58 16.80
CA GLU A 1 10.98 -0.37 15.73
C GLU A 1 10.56 -1.78 16.10
N CYS A 2 10.26 -2.64 15.11
CA CYS A 2 9.86 -4.03 15.34
C CYS A 2 11.00 -4.97 14.95
N GLY A 3 11.48 -5.78 15.91
CA GLY A 3 12.51 -6.78 15.65
C GLY A 3 12.05 -7.87 14.70
N LEU A 4 12.91 -8.27 13.77
CA LEU A 4 12.66 -9.36 12.80
C LEU A 4 12.90 -10.73 13.45
N ASN A 5 14.05 -10.93 14.08
CA ASN A 5 14.46 -12.16 14.73
C ASN A 5 15.20 -11.93 16.05
N TYR A 6 15.64 -10.72 16.32
CA TYR A 6 16.13 -10.21 17.61
C TYR A 6 16.02 -8.68 17.61
N GLU A 7 16.30 -8.03 18.75
CA GLU A 7 15.99 -6.61 19.00
C GLU A 7 16.62 -5.67 17.98
N ASP A 8 17.91 -5.82 17.69
CA ASP A 8 18.65 -4.90 16.82
C ASP A 8 18.51 -5.20 15.32
N ASN A 9 17.93 -6.34 14.94
CA ASN A 9 17.65 -6.65 13.54
C ASN A 9 16.17 -6.38 13.23
N THR A 10 15.86 -5.16 12.87
CA THR A 10 14.50 -4.67 12.72
C THR A 10 13.95 -4.84 11.30
N PHE A 11 12.63 -4.93 11.20
CA PHE A 11 11.96 -4.70 9.92
C PHE A 11 12.21 -3.27 9.46
N ARG A 12 12.31 -3.10 8.13
CA ARG A 12 12.38 -1.76 7.55
C ARG A 12 11.15 -0.97 7.96
N TYR A 13 11.37 0.21 8.55
CA TYR A 13 10.30 1.11 8.93
C TYR A 13 9.61 1.70 7.70
N ARG A 14 8.31 1.77 7.76
CA ARG A 14 7.47 2.46 6.77
C ARG A 14 6.41 3.25 7.53
N GLN A 15 6.40 4.55 7.35
CA GLN A 15 5.47 5.45 8.04
C GLN A 15 4.00 5.17 7.62
N ASP A 16 3.07 5.42 8.55
CA ASP A 16 1.64 5.37 8.27
C ASP A 16 1.25 6.35 7.16
N SER A 17 0.45 5.90 6.20
CA SER A 17 0.08 6.70 5.04
C SER A 17 -0.79 7.90 5.37
N THR A 18 -1.63 7.81 6.41
CA THR A 18 -2.46 8.95 6.84
C THR A 18 -1.62 9.98 7.59
N PHE A 19 -0.67 9.52 8.44
CA PHE A 19 0.28 10.42 9.08
C PHE A 19 1.14 11.15 8.03
N LEU A 20 1.64 10.45 7.00
CA LEU A 20 2.38 11.07 5.90
C LEU A 20 1.57 12.14 5.18
N TYR A 21 0.30 11.86 4.92
CA TYR A 21 -0.59 12.79 4.22
C TYR A 21 -0.81 14.10 4.98
N TYR A 22 -0.93 14.04 6.31
CA TYR A 22 -1.22 15.22 7.13
C TYR A 22 0.02 15.91 7.71
N PHE A 23 1.10 15.17 7.98
CA PHE A 23 2.26 15.65 8.71
C PHE A 23 3.59 15.53 7.94
N GLY A 24 3.75 14.54 7.08
CA GLY A 24 4.91 14.40 6.19
C GLY A 24 6.14 13.65 6.73
N PRO A 25 6.62 13.83 7.99
CA PRO A 25 7.87 13.19 8.43
C PRO A 25 7.87 11.66 8.36
N LYS A 26 9.01 11.08 7.96
CA LYS A 26 9.17 9.62 7.73
C LYS A 26 9.93 8.92 8.86
N ARG A 27 9.87 9.44 10.06
CA ARG A 27 10.51 8.90 11.27
C ARG A 27 9.48 8.16 12.14
N ASP A 28 9.89 7.08 12.79
CA ASP A 28 9.09 6.41 13.82
C ASP A 28 8.98 7.25 15.11
N GLY A 29 8.15 6.81 16.05
CA GLY A 29 7.97 7.47 17.32
C GLY A 29 7.34 8.87 17.25
N LEU A 30 6.66 9.21 16.16
CA LEU A 30 5.94 10.48 15.98
C LEU A 30 4.43 10.29 16.08
N VAL A 31 3.75 11.29 16.65
CA VAL A 31 2.29 11.37 16.71
C VAL A 31 1.84 12.76 16.24
N GLY A 32 0.90 12.79 15.32
CA GLY A 32 0.23 14.02 14.91
C GLY A 32 -1.05 14.24 15.71
N VAL A 33 -1.24 15.43 16.25
CA VAL A 33 -2.45 15.85 16.95
C VAL A 33 -3.07 17.03 16.23
N ILE A 34 -4.37 16.93 15.92
CA ILE A 34 -5.17 18.03 15.37
C ILE A 34 -6.25 18.37 16.41
N ASP A 35 -6.12 19.53 17.03
CA ASP A 35 -7.09 20.07 17.99
C ASP A 35 -8.05 21.01 17.27
N VAL A 36 -9.18 20.46 16.83
CA VAL A 36 -10.17 21.17 16.01
C VAL A 36 -10.83 22.32 16.78
N ASP A 37 -11.03 22.18 18.10
CA ASP A 37 -11.69 23.20 18.90
C ASP A 37 -10.82 24.45 19.10
N ASN A 38 -9.50 24.27 19.13
CA ASN A 38 -8.53 25.34 19.35
C ASN A 38 -7.78 25.76 18.07
N ASP A 39 -8.11 25.16 16.92
CA ASP A 39 -7.46 25.40 15.63
C ASP A 39 -5.93 25.26 15.70
N LYS A 40 -5.47 24.10 16.24
CA LYS A 40 -4.06 23.82 16.47
C LYS A 40 -3.66 22.47 15.92
N GLU A 41 -2.47 22.41 15.34
CA GLU A 41 -1.77 21.19 14.98
C GLU A 41 -0.48 21.08 15.80
N LEU A 42 -0.20 19.86 16.28
CA LEU A 42 1.04 19.56 17.00
C LEU A 42 1.69 18.31 16.42
N LEU A 43 3.01 18.40 16.26
CA LEU A 43 3.85 17.22 16.03
C LEU A 43 4.47 16.80 17.35
N ILE A 44 4.19 15.58 17.80
CA ILE A 44 4.65 15.05 19.08
C ILE A 44 5.67 13.95 18.84
N GLY A 45 6.79 14.01 19.55
CA GLY A 45 7.86 13.03 19.50
C GLY A 45 9.01 13.40 20.40
N ASN A 46 9.99 12.54 20.51
CA ASN A 46 11.23 12.86 21.23
C ASN A 46 12.36 13.08 20.24
N ASP A 47 13.24 14.02 20.52
CA ASP A 47 14.49 14.14 19.80
C ASP A 47 15.38 12.92 20.10
N ILE A 48 16.23 12.56 19.16
CA ILE A 48 17.22 11.50 19.34
C ILE A 48 18.33 11.96 20.28
N ASP A 49 18.90 11.01 20.98
CA ASP A 49 20.03 11.28 21.84
C ASP A 49 21.39 11.15 21.12
N ILE A 50 22.49 11.35 21.86
CA ILE A 50 23.83 11.31 21.27
C ILE A 50 24.26 9.90 20.85
N ASP A 51 23.74 8.87 21.53
CA ASP A 51 24.03 7.49 21.20
C ASP A 51 23.30 7.09 19.88
N ASP A 52 22.07 7.53 19.71
CA ASP A 52 21.32 7.39 18.43
C ASP A 52 22.07 8.09 17.29
N ILE A 53 22.63 9.29 17.51
CA ILE A 53 23.42 10.02 16.50
C ILE A 53 24.66 9.21 16.09
N VAL A 54 25.29 8.54 17.02
CA VAL A 54 26.48 7.70 16.73
C VAL A 54 26.10 6.51 15.83
N TRP A 55 24.93 5.91 16.05
CA TRP A 55 24.48 4.74 15.30
C TRP A 55 23.82 5.07 13.95
N TYR A 56 23.02 6.13 13.90
CA TYR A 56 22.14 6.41 12.75
C TYR A 56 22.47 7.71 12.02
N GLY A 57 23.39 8.50 12.54
CA GLY A 57 23.68 9.85 12.05
C GLY A 57 22.73 10.90 12.63
N SER A 58 23.00 12.18 12.32
CA SER A 58 22.13 13.27 12.74
C SER A 58 20.82 13.26 11.94
N VAL A 59 19.72 13.47 12.64
CA VAL A 59 18.39 13.70 12.05
C VAL A 59 17.84 15.03 12.58
N ASP A 60 16.89 15.60 11.85
CA ASP A 60 16.19 16.82 12.27
C ASP A 60 15.51 16.63 13.63
N SER A 61 15.49 17.67 14.44
CA SER A 61 14.69 17.68 15.67
C SER A 61 13.20 17.60 15.35
N VAL A 62 12.39 17.22 16.35
CA VAL A 62 10.91 17.20 16.18
C VAL A 62 10.39 18.60 15.84
N HIS A 63 11.05 19.63 16.36
CA HIS A 63 10.74 21.03 16.04
C HIS A 63 11.00 21.34 14.57
N ASP A 64 12.19 21.00 14.04
CA ASP A 64 12.53 21.23 12.64
C ASP A 64 11.62 20.44 11.69
N MET A 65 11.28 19.19 12.05
CA MET A 65 10.32 18.39 11.32
C MET A 65 8.92 19.02 11.28
N ALA A 66 8.47 19.59 12.40
CA ALA A 66 7.19 20.29 12.47
C ALA A 66 7.21 21.55 11.57
N GLU A 67 8.28 22.34 11.64
CA GLU A 67 8.44 23.53 10.79
C GLU A 67 8.41 23.17 9.30
N HIS A 68 9.18 22.15 8.89
CA HIS A 68 9.18 21.65 7.50
C HIS A 68 7.81 21.15 7.04
N ALA A 69 7.02 20.58 7.96
CA ALA A 69 5.65 20.14 7.69
C ALA A 69 4.61 21.28 7.73
N GLY A 70 5.02 22.50 8.04
CA GLY A 70 4.10 23.64 8.23
C GLY A 70 3.31 23.60 9.53
N VAL A 71 3.66 22.71 10.47
CA VAL A 71 3.04 22.56 11.79
C VAL A 71 3.74 23.50 12.77
N LYS A 72 2.98 24.40 13.38
CA LYS A 72 3.53 25.49 14.21
C LYS A 72 4.04 25.06 15.59
N GLU A 73 3.48 23.97 16.13
CA GLU A 73 3.78 23.53 17.49
C GLU A 73 4.35 22.10 17.47
N SER A 74 5.33 21.86 18.33
CA SER A 74 5.87 20.53 18.60
C SER A 74 5.98 20.31 20.11
N ALA A 75 5.95 19.06 20.53
CA ALA A 75 6.04 18.71 21.95
C ALA A 75 6.69 17.32 22.15
N PRO A 76 7.36 17.10 23.30
CA PRO A 76 7.88 15.78 23.62
C PRO A 76 6.76 14.77 23.88
N MET A 77 7.02 13.46 23.63
CA MET A 77 6.04 12.38 23.72
C MET A 77 5.26 12.35 25.05
N LYS A 78 5.91 12.72 26.17
CA LYS A 78 5.24 12.81 27.50
C LYS A 78 4.04 13.77 27.53
N GLN A 79 3.97 14.74 26.62
CA GLN A 79 2.83 15.67 26.57
C GLN A 79 1.57 15.03 25.96
N LEU A 80 1.70 13.96 25.21
CA LEU A 80 0.55 13.30 24.60
C LEU A 80 -0.47 12.80 25.65
N GLN A 81 0.02 12.20 26.74
CA GLN A 81 -0.85 11.79 27.86
C GLN A 81 -1.56 12.98 28.48
N VAL A 82 -0.85 14.09 28.70
CA VAL A 82 -1.46 15.31 29.30
C VAL A 82 -2.54 15.88 28.39
N ILE A 83 -2.34 15.88 27.07
CA ILE A 83 -3.31 16.34 26.09
C ILE A 83 -4.56 15.44 26.12
N CYS A 84 -4.37 14.13 26.12
CA CYS A 84 -5.47 13.17 26.22
C CYS A 84 -6.25 13.31 27.54
N ASP A 85 -5.56 13.41 28.68
CA ASP A 85 -6.17 13.57 29.99
C ASP A 85 -7.00 14.86 30.09
N ASN A 86 -6.49 15.96 29.54
CA ASN A 86 -7.20 17.24 29.53
C ASN A 86 -8.45 17.15 28.65
N ALA A 87 -8.34 16.57 27.45
CA ALA A 87 -9.50 16.38 26.58
C ALA A 87 -10.59 15.53 27.27
N MET A 88 -10.20 14.45 27.94
CA MET A 88 -11.14 13.61 28.71
C MET A 88 -11.79 14.35 29.90
N LYS A 89 -11.01 15.15 30.63
CA LYS A 89 -11.56 15.97 31.75
C LYS A 89 -12.56 17.01 31.27
N GLU A 90 -12.28 17.60 30.08
CA GLU A 90 -13.18 18.57 29.43
C GLU A 90 -14.33 17.89 28.67
N LYS A 91 -14.41 16.57 28.70
CA LYS A 91 -15.42 15.76 28.00
C LYS A 91 -15.38 15.96 26.45
N ARG A 92 -14.23 16.27 25.92
CA ARG A 92 -14.00 16.34 24.47
C ARG A 92 -13.83 14.93 23.91
N THR A 93 -14.27 14.74 22.67
CA THR A 93 -14.11 13.46 21.98
C THR A 93 -12.70 13.35 21.39
N ILE A 94 -12.01 12.26 21.71
CA ILE A 94 -10.73 11.93 21.08
C ILE A 94 -11.02 10.97 19.92
N HIS A 95 -10.65 11.39 18.73
CA HIS A 95 -10.81 10.63 17.50
C HIS A 95 -9.51 9.93 17.13
N PHE A 96 -9.58 8.67 16.71
CA PHE A 96 -8.47 7.92 16.13
C PHE A 96 -8.96 6.99 15.00
N LEU A 97 -8.05 6.65 14.09
CA LEU A 97 -8.33 5.68 13.02
C LEU A 97 -8.19 4.24 13.54
N PRO A 98 -8.82 3.25 12.89
CA PRO A 98 -8.66 1.85 13.27
C PRO A 98 -7.17 1.46 13.23
N PRO A 99 -6.58 1.07 14.38
CA PRO A 99 -5.17 0.71 14.40
C PRO A 99 -4.95 -0.66 13.73
N TYR A 100 -3.86 -0.80 12.99
CA TYR A 100 -3.43 -2.05 12.35
C TYR A 100 -2.05 -2.51 12.83
N ARG A 101 -1.31 -1.64 13.55
CA ARG A 101 -0.01 -1.96 14.17
C ARG A 101 -0.19 -2.24 15.65
N HIS A 102 0.53 -3.22 16.16
CA HIS A 102 0.41 -3.61 17.58
C HIS A 102 0.97 -2.54 18.53
N ASP A 103 2.03 -1.85 18.17
CA ASP A 103 2.57 -0.71 18.93
C ASP A 103 1.54 0.41 19.08
N THR A 104 0.85 0.78 18.01
CA THR A 104 -0.25 1.75 18.04
C THR A 104 -1.41 1.26 18.90
N MET A 105 -1.74 -0.04 18.87
CA MET A 105 -2.78 -0.62 19.71
C MET A 105 -2.42 -0.51 21.20
N ILE A 106 -1.16 -0.77 21.57
CA ILE A 106 -0.66 -0.62 22.93
C ILE A 106 -0.72 0.85 23.34
N GLN A 107 -0.25 1.77 22.51
CA GLN A 107 -0.27 3.20 22.77
C GLN A 107 -1.70 3.73 23.01
N ILE A 108 -2.67 3.33 22.20
CA ILE A 108 -4.08 3.70 22.40
C ILE A 108 -4.61 3.13 23.71
N PHE A 109 -4.23 1.91 24.08
CA PHE A 109 -4.63 1.33 25.35
C PHE A 109 -4.06 2.12 26.53
N ASP A 110 -2.77 2.45 26.49
CA ASP A 110 -2.10 3.20 27.55
C ASP A 110 -2.69 4.63 27.70
N LEU A 111 -2.95 5.31 26.58
CA LEU A 111 -3.47 6.68 26.57
C LEU A 111 -4.96 6.78 26.94
N LEU A 112 -5.78 5.87 26.48
CA LEU A 112 -7.24 5.99 26.52
C LEU A 112 -7.94 4.87 27.31
N GLY A 113 -7.21 3.85 27.75
CA GLY A 113 -7.78 2.69 28.46
C GLY A 113 -8.64 1.76 27.57
N ILE A 114 -8.60 1.92 26.24
CA ILE A 114 -9.41 1.14 25.31
C ILE A 114 -8.66 -0.14 24.93
N HIS A 115 -9.18 -1.29 25.41
CA HIS A 115 -8.55 -2.59 25.13
C HIS A 115 -8.42 -2.86 23.61
N PRO A 116 -7.31 -3.44 23.11
CA PRO A 116 -7.06 -3.68 21.68
C PRO A 116 -8.21 -4.35 20.93
N SER A 117 -8.90 -5.32 21.57
CA SER A 117 -10.06 -5.99 20.96
C SER A 117 -11.28 -5.09 20.73
N LYS A 118 -11.30 -3.88 21.28
CA LYS A 118 -12.39 -2.90 21.17
C LYS A 118 -12.00 -1.66 20.34
N GLN A 119 -10.74 -1.47 20.04
CA GLN A 119 -10.26 -0.26 19.39
C GLN A 119 -10.83 -0.08 17.98
N ARG A 120 -11.04 -1.17 17.23
CA ARG A 120 -11.65 -1.10 15.89
C ARG A 120 -13.11 -0.63 15.94
N GLU A 121 -13.87 -1.04 16.95
CA GLU A 121 -15.25 -0.60 17.17
C GLU A 121 -15.32 0.83 17.69
N ALA A 122 -14.32 1.25 18.49
CA ALA A 122 -14.23 2.58 19.09
C ALA A 122 -13.63 3.64 18.14
N ALA A 123 -13.06 3.23 17.02
CA ALA A 123 -12.50 4.16 16.04
C ALA A 123 -13.58 5.09 15.45
N SER A 124 -13.20 6.34 15.18
CA SER A 124 -14.13 7.37 14.75
C SER A 124 -14.52 7.23 13.29
N VAL A 125 -15.79 6.98 13.05
CA VAL A 125 -16.37 6.95 11.69
C VAL A 125 -16.31 8.33 11.04
N GLU A 126 -16.47 9.40 11.79
CA GLU A 126 -16.38 10.79 11.33
C GLU A 126 -14.98 11.10 10.82
N LEU A 127 -13.94 10.71 11.57
CA LEU A 127 -12.55 10.86 11.15
C LEU A 127 -12.25 10.02 9.89
N ILE A 128 -12.71 8.77 9.85
CA ILE A 128 -12.56 7.92 8.66
C ILE A 128 -13.17 8.59 7.43
N LYS A 129 -14.40 9.11 7.53
CA LYS A 129 -15.08 9.81 6.43
C LYS A 129 -14.33 11.08 6.00
N ALA A 130 -13.83 11.86 6.95
CA ALA A 130 -13.05 13.06 6.66
C ALA A 130 -11.76 12.72 5.88
N VAL A 131 -10.99 11.74 6.36
CA VAL A 131 -9.77 11.26 5.70
C VAL A 131 -10.07 10.74 4.30
N VAL A 132 -11.09 9.89 4.15
CA VAL A 132 -11.51 9.36 2.83
C VAL A 132 -11.90 10.49 1.89
N LYS A 133 -12.69 11.46 2.35
CA LYS A 133 -13.11 12.62 1.52
C LYS A 133 -11.92 13.40 1.00
N MET A 134 -10.92 13.66 1.82
CA MET A 134 -9.73 14.43 1.43
C MET A 134 -8.84 13.63 0.47
N ARG A 135 -8.59 12.35 0.77
CA ARG A 135 -7.67 11.51 -0.02
C ARG A 135 -8.27 10.91 -1.29
N SER A 136 -9.62 10.94 -1.44
CA SER A 136 -10.29 10.38 -2.63
C SER A 136 -10.03 11.20 -3.89
N THR A 137 -9.91 12.51 -3.78
CA THR A 137 -9.53 13.39 -4.88
C THR A 137 -8.04 13.70 -4.78
N LYS A 138 -7.29 13.35 -5.81
CA LYS A 138 -5.83 13.53 -5.84
C LYS A 138 -5.48 14.93 -6.31
N GLU A 139 -4.51 15.54 -5.66
CA GLU A 139 -3.88 16.77 -6.14
C GLU A 139 -2.86 16.45 -7.24
N GLN A 140 -2.40 17.48 -7.94
CA GLN A 140 -1.49 17.30 -9.07
C GLN A 140 -0.17 16.63 -8.67
N GLN A 141 0.37 16.98 -7.51
CA GLN A 141 1.60 16.39 -6.96
C GLN A 141 1.42 14.90 -6.64
N GLU A 142 0.24 14.51 -6.14
CA GLU A 142 -0.09 13.10 -5.87
C GLU A 142 -0.16 12.29 -7.18
N ILE A 143 -0.75 12.88 -8.23
CA ILE A 143 -0.82 12.26 -9.56
C ILE A 143 0.59 12.03 -10.11
N GLU A 144 1.48 13.00 -10.00
CA GLU A 144 2.87 12.88 -10.45
C GLU A 144 3.62 11.77 -9.70
N GLU A 145 3.41 11.63 -8.39
CA GLU A 145 3.99 10.55 -7.61
C GLU A 145 3.42 9.17 -8.01
N ILE A 146 2.11 9.07 -8.26
CA ILE A 146 1.48 7.84 -8.76
C ILE A 146 2.07 7.46 -10.14
N GLU A 147 2.26 8.43 -11.04
CA GLU A 147 2.88 8.18 -12.34
C GLU A 147 4.34 7.71 -12.21
N ARG A 148 5.11 8.27 -11.27
CA ARG A 148 6.45 7.78 -10.93
C ARG A 148 6.42 6.33 -10.43
N ALA A 149 5.48 6.01 -9.53
CA ALA A 149 5.28 4.65 -9.06
C ALA A 149 4.92 3.70 -10.22
N CYS A 150 4.06 4.12 -11.14
CA CYS A 150 3.72 3.36 -12.35
C CYS A 150 4.93 3.15 -13.27
N ALA A 151 5.81 4.14 -13.39
CA ALA A 151 7.07 4.01 -14.15
C ALA A 151 8.02 2.97 -13.51
N ILE A 152 8.05 2.88 -12.18
CA ILE A 152 8.78 1.81 -11.47
C ILE A 152 8.12 0.46 -11.77
N GLY A 153 6.80 0.35 -11.63
CA GLY A 153 6.03 -0.86 -11.94
C GLY A 153 6.25 -1.34 -13.38
N TYR A 154 6.29 -0.43 -14.35
CA TYR A 154 6.63 -0.75 -15.74
C TYR A 154 8.03 -1.42 -15.87
N LYS A 155 9.03 -0.89 -15.18
CA LYS A 155 10.38 -1.50 -15.15
C LYS A 155 10.37 -2.87 -14.50
N MET A 156 9.58 -3.06 -13.43
CA MET A 156 9.42 -4.34 -12.74
C MET A 156 8.83 -5.38 -13.70
N HIS A 157 7.69 -5.09 -14.33
CA HIS A 157 7.01 -6.00 -15.27
C HIS A 157 7.87 -6.33 -16.50
N THR A 158 8.49 -5.33 -17.11
CA THR A 158 9.37 -5.57 -18.27
C THR A 158 10.61 -6.36 -17.91
N THR A 159 11.10 -6.24 -16.67
CA THR A 159 12.17 -7.09 -16.15
C THR A 159 11.68 -8.52 -15.96
N ALA A 160 10.51 -8.73 -15.32
CA ALA A 160 9.92 -10.06 -15.17
C ALA A 160 9.79 -10.76 -16.53
N MET A 161 9.20 -10.10 -17.53
CA MET A 161 9.06 -10.65 -18.87
C MET A 161 10.39 -11.01 -19.53
N ARG A 162 11.42 -10.19 -19.32
CA ARG A 162 12.75 -10.38 -19.92
C ARG A 162 13.54 -11.52 -19.31
N VAL A 163 13.44 -11.74 -17.98
CA VAL A 163 14.21 -12.76 -17.27
C VAL A 163 13.47 -14.09 -17.17
N THR A 164 12.17 -14.11 -17.41
CA THR A 164 11.36 -15.33 -17.40
C THR A 164 11.70 -16.22 -18.60
N LYS A 165 12.09 -17.44 -18.31
CA LYS A 165 12.32 -18.49 -19.31
C LYS A 165 12.24 -19.87 -18.67
N PRO A 166 12.01 -20.95 -19.42
CA PRO A 166 12.07 -22.29 -18.89
C PRO A 166 13.42 -22.56 -18.18
N GLY A 167 13.37 -23.22 -17.03
CA GLY A 167 14.55 -23.60 -16.26
C GLY A 167 14.99 -22.61 -15.18
N VAL A 168 14.47 -21.36 -15.15
CA VAL A 168 14.67 -20.47 -13.99
C VAL A 168 13.61 -20.70 -12.92
N THR A 169 13.89 -20.32 -11.69
CA THR A 169 12.90 -20.45 -10.59
C THR A 169 12.01 -19.21 -10.49
N GLU A 170 10.80 -19.39 -9.96
CA GLU A 170 9.92 -18.25 -9.63
C GLU A 170 10.64 -17.27 -8.69
N LYS A 171 11.36 -17.79 -7.68
CA LYS A 171 12.11 -16.97 -6.71
C LYS A 171 13.19 -16.10 -7.36
N TYR A 172 13.87 -16.61 -8.40
CA TYR A 172 14.83 -15.80 -9.15
C TYR A 172 14.16 -14.61 -9.81
N VAL A 173 13.04 -14.83 -10.50
CA VAL A 173 12.30 -13.75 -11.16
C VAL A 173 11.79 -12.74 -10.15
N GLY A 174 11.15 -13.19 -9.07
CA GLY A 174 10.67 -12.33 -7.99
C GLY A 174 11.79 -11.49 -7.36
N GLY A 175 12.97 -12.09 -7.16
CA GLY A 175 14.15 -11.38 -6.65
C GLY A 175 14.63 -10.26 -7.59
N GLN A 176 14.64 -10.50 -8.92
CA GLN A 176 14.98 -9.48 -9.91
C GLN A 176 13.96 -8.33 -9.90
N VAL A 177 12.67 -8.65 -9.83
CA VAL A 177 11.57 -7.68 -9.78
C VAL A 177 11.68 -6.82 -8.51
N ASN A 178 11.89 -7.42 -7.35
CA ASN A 178 12.09 -6.70 -6.08
C ASN A 178 13.33 -5.81 -6.12
N GLY A 179 14.40 -6.26 -6.78
CA GLY A 179 15.61 -5.47 -6.98
C GLY A 179 15.34 -4.18 -7.75
N ILE A 180 14.46 -4.20 -8.74
CA ILE A 180 14.05 -3.00 -9.49
C ILE A 180 13.32 -2.01 -8.56
N ALA A 181 12.34 -2.46 -7.77
CA ALA A 181 11.63 -1.59 -6.84
C ALA A 181 12.60 -0.90 -5.86
N ASN A 182 13.52 -1.67 -5.27
CA ASN A 182 14.54 -1.14 -4.34
C ASN A 182 15.57 -0.21 -5.01
N SER A 183 15.79 -0.34 -6.32
CA SER A 183 16.77 0.48 -7.05
C SER A 183 16.21 1.83 -7.52
N TYR A 184 14.91 1.91 -7.77
CA TYR A 184 14.26 3.09 -8.36
C TYR A 184 13.25 3.76 -7.42
N GLY A 185 12.87 3.11 -6.33
CA GLY A 185 11.91 3.59 -5.34
C GLY A 185 12.35 3.31 -3.91
N ALA A 186 11.40 3.33 -3.00
CA ALA A 186 11.63 3.01 -1.60
C ALA A 186 11.63 1.50 -1.36
N MET A 187 10.61 0.81 -1.85
CA MET A 187 10.40 -0.63 -1.69
C MET A 187 9.35 -1.15 -2.66
N VAL A 188 9.02 -2.43 -2.56
CA VAL A 188 7.82 -2.98 -3.23
C VAL A 188 6.56 -2.44 -2.55
N SER A 189 5.50 -2.19 -3.32
CA SER A 189 4.20 -1.74 -2.80
C SER A 189 3.53 -2.78 -1.91
N PHE A 190 3.76 -4.05 -2.23
CA PHE A 190 3.28 -5.24 -1.52
C PHE A 190 4.20 -6.42 -1.85
N PRO A 191 4.15 -7.52 -1.10
CA PRO A 191 4.93 -8.71 -1.42
C PRO A 191 4.65 -9.19 -2.85
N THR A 192 5.68 -9.18 -3.69
CA THR A 192 5.55 -9.57 -5.11
C THR A 192 4.98 -10.97 -5.24
N ILE A 193 3.95 -11.10 -6.06
CA ILE A 193 3.34 -12.36 -6.45
C ILE A 193 3.91 -12.73 -7.83
N PHE A 194 4.54 -13.89 -7.92
CA PHE A 194 5.02 -14.41 -9.20
C PHE A 194 4.93 -15.94 -9.20
N SER A 195 4.10 -16.48 -10.06
CA SER A 195 3.92 -17.94 -10.14
C SER A 195 3.44 -18.39 -11.52
N GLN A 196 3.82 -19.62 -11.92
CA GLN A 196 3.20 -20.36 -13.02
C GLN A 196 1.91 -21.09 -12.61
N HIS A 197 1.50 -20.96 -11.33
CA HIS A 197 0.25 -21.44 -10.75
C HIS A 197 -0.66 -20.27 -10.41
N GLY A 198 -1.10 -19.52 -11.45
CA GLY A 198 -1.95 -18.34 -11.31
C GLY A 198 -3.33 -18.61 -10.71
N GLU A 199 -3.73 -19.85 -10.56
CA GLU A 199 -4.92 -20.28 -9.80
C GLU A 199 -4.77 -20.05 -8.28
N ILE A 200 -3.55 -19.81 -7.79
CA ILE A 200 -3.26 -19.44 -6.41
C ILE A 200 -3.09 -17.92 -6.35
N MET A 201 -4.09 -17.22 -5.79
CA MET A 201 -4.19 -15.75 -5.86
C MET A 201 -3.02 -15.00 -5.22
N HIS A 202 -2.50 -15.46 -4.08
CA HIS A 202 -1.40 -14.79 -3.35
C HIS A 202 -0.20 -15.72 -3.17
N GLY A 203 0.27 -16.30 -4.28
CA GLY A 203 1.43 -17.18 -4.29
C GLY A 203 2.75 -16.40 -4.23
N ASN A 204 3.51 -16.54 -3.13
CA ASN A 204 4.86 -15.99 -3.08
C ASN A 204 5.78 -16.74 -4.07
N PRO A 205 6.74 -16.05 -4.70
CA PRO A 205 7.73 -16.68 -5.57
C PRO A 205 8.47 -17.81 -4.86
N SER A 206 8.36 -19.02 -5.38
CA SER A 206 8.89 -20.26 -4.80
C SER A 206 10.15 -20.74 -5.53
N MET A 207 10.72 -21.84 -5.05
CA MET A 207 11.82 -22.54 -5.75
C MET A 207 11.32 -23.39 -6.94
N ALA A 208 10.03 -23.37 -7.26
CA ALA A 208 9.49 -24.06 -8.42
C ALA A 208 10.17 -23.57 -9.71
N VAL A 209 10.55 -24.53 -10.54
CA VAL A 209 11.19 -24.27 -11.84
C VAL A 209 10.13 -23.99 -12.89
N LEU A 210 10.28 -22.89 -13.59
CA LEU A 210 9.36 -22.48 -14.66
C LEU A 210 9.44 -23.45 -15.86
N GLU A 211 8.28 -23.87 -16.34
CA GLU A 211 8.12 -24.88 -17.37
C GLU A 211 7.67 -24.27 -18.72
N SER A 212 8.20 -24.80 -19.83
CA SER A 212 7.70 -24.42 -21.14
C SER A 212 6.24 -24.81 -21.34
N GLY A 213 5.44 -23.93 -21.96
CA GLY A 213 4.02 -24.14 -22.19
C GLY A 213 3.12 -23.69 -21.04
N ARG A 214 3.70 -23.26 -19.90
CA ARG A 214 2.97 -22.60 -18.82
C ARG A 214 2.85 -21.09 -19.03
N LEU A 215 1.88 -20.49 -18.38
CA LEU A 215 1.81 -19.04 -18.20
C LEU A 215 2.45 -18.66 -16.85
N ALA A 216 3.06 -17.48 -16.78
CA ALA A 216 3.50 -16.86 -15.55
C ALA A 216 2.62 -15.66 -15.26
N LEU A 217 2.06 -15.61 -14.07
CA LEU A 217 1.37 -14.45 -13.50
C LEU A 217 2.39 -13.65 -12.69
N CYS A 218 2.51 -12.37 -12.98
CA CYS A 218 3.32 -11.42 -12.22
C CYS A 218 2.43 -10.30 -11.72
N ASP A 219 2.27 -10.20 -10.41
CA ASP A 219 1.56 -9.13 -9.75
C ASP A 219 2.54 -8.41 -8.82
N CYS A 220 2.85 -7.18 -9.16
CA CYS A 220 3.88 -6.40 -8.48
C CYS A 220 3.69 -4.91 -8.67
N GLY A 221 4.25 -4.15 -7.75
CA GLY A 221 4.29 -2.71 -7.81
C GLY A 221 5.46 -2.14 -7.03
N GLY A 222 5.87 -0.94 -7.38
CA GLY A 222 6.91 -0.17 -6.70
C GLY A 222 6.33 1.01 -5.94
N GLU A 223 6.91 1.29 -4.79
CA GLU A 223 6.60 2.43 -3.95
C GLU A 223 7.64 3.53 -4.17
N THR A 224 7.21 4.77 -4.40
CA THR A 224 8.11 5.93 -4.51
C THR A 224 8.71 6.28 -3.14
N MET A 225 9.70 7.20 -3.13
CA MET A 225 10.24 7.73 -1.88
C MET A 225 9.19 8.51 -1.07
N GLU A 226 8.13 9.02 -1.72
CA GLU A 226 6.99 9.67 -1.07
C GLU A 226 5.85 8.71 -0.73
N HIS A 227 6.10 7.40 -0.84
CA HIS A 227 5.20 6.31 -0.47
C HIS A 227 3.90 6.24 -1.29
N TYR A 228 3.90 6.73 -2.53
CA TYR A 228 2.87 6.44 -3.51
C TYR A 228 3.21 5.15 -4.25
N CYS A 229 2.20 4.35 -4.52
CA CYS A 229 2.35 2.96 -4.95
C CYS A 229 1.77 2.74 -6.36
N SER A 230 2.41 1.87 -7.12
CA SER A 230 1.77 1.18 -8.25
C SER A 230 1.37 -0.22 -7.86
N ASP A 231 0.38 -0.75 -8.58
CA ASP A 231 -0.17 -2.08 -8.40
C ASP A 231 -0.73 -2.55 -9.74
N ASN A 232 -0.06 -3.50 -10.37
CA ASN A 232 -0.47 -4.03 -11.66
C ASN A 232 -0.16 -5.52 -11.77
N THR A 233 -1.05 -6.24 -12.44
CA THR A 233 -0.83 -7.65 -12.80
C THR A 233 -0.61 -7.81 -14.30
N ARG A 234 0.33 -8.67 -14.69
CA ARG A 234 0.54 -9.11 -16.06
C ARG A 234 0.74 -10.61 -16.11
N THR A 235 0.08 -11.25 -17.07
CA THR A 235 0.23 -12.68 -17.36
C THR A 235 0.85 -12.86 -18.73
N PHE A 236 1.87 -13.71 -18.84
CA PHE A 236 2.60 -13.95 -20.07
C PHE A 236 3.15 -15.37 -20.13
N PRO A 237 3.40 -15.93 -21.34
CA PRO A 237 3.89 -17.29 -21.47
C PRO A 237 5.37 -17.41 -21.07
N VAL A 238 5.71 -18.43 -20.29
CA VAL A 238 7.08 -18.71 -19.79
C VAL A 238 8.08 -18.84 -20.94
N ASN A 239 7.68 -19.43 -22.07
CA ASN A 239 8.52 -19.62 -23.26
C ASN A 239 8.36 -18.54 -24.33
N GLY A 240 7.66 -17.42 -24.00
CA GLY A 240 7.45 -16.29 -24.90
C GLY A 240 6.38 -16.50 -26.01
N LYS A 241 5.67 -17.64 -26.01
CA LYS A 241 4.62 -17.93 -27.00
C LYS A 241 3.39 -18.51 -26.32
N PHE A 242 2.23 -17.91 -26.59
CA PHE A 242 0.94 -18.49 -26.20
C PHE A 242 0.62 -19.72 -27.07
N THR A 243 0.03 -20.74 -26.47
CA THR A 243 -0.74 -21.73 -27.23
C THR A 243 -2.06 -21.10 -27.70
N GLN A 244 -2.73 -21.72 -28.69
CA GLN A 244 -4.02 -21.22 -29.18
C GLN A 244 -5.04 -21.09 -28.04
N ARG A 245 -5.14 -22.10 -27.19
CA ARG A 245 -6.06 -22.10 -26.05
C ARG A 245 -5.76 -21.01 -25.01
N GLN A 246 -4.47 -20.76 -24.74
CA GLN A 246 -4.05 -19.67 -23.84
C GLN A 246 -4.41 -18.32 -24.43
N LEU A 247 -4.18 -18.12 -25.74
CA LEU A 247 -4.48 -16.87 -26.42
C LEU A 247 -5.99 -16.57 -26.43
N GLU A 248 -6.85 -17.57 -26.64
CA GLU A 248 -8.31 -17.44 -26.58
C GLU A 248 -8.75 -16.87 -25.21
N ILE A 249 -8.26 -17.46 -24.11
CA ILE A 249 -8.59 -16.97 -22.75
C ILE A 249 -7.96 -15.62 -22.47
N TYR A 250 -6.71 -15.42 -22.87
CA TYR A 250 -5.99 -14.15 -22.67
C TYR A 250 -6.73 -12.98 -23.36
N SER A 251 -7.18 -13.18 -24.59
CA SER A 251 -7.93 -12.16 -25.36
C SER A 251 -9.26 -11.79 -24.70
N ILE A 252 -9.94 -12.74 -24.05
CA ILE A 252 -11.15 -12.42 -23.27
C ILE A 252 -10.83 -11.46 -22.12
N VAL A 253 -9.74 -11.73 -21.39
CA VAL A 253 -9.32 -10.88 -20.26
C VAL A 253 -8.88 -9.51 -20.76
N GLU A 254 -8.18 -9.45 -21.89
CA GLU A 254 -7.76 -8.19 -22.53
C GLU A 254 -8.97 -7.35 -22.97
N ASP A 255 -9.95 -7.95 -23.64
CA ASP A 255 -11.23 -7.31 -24.00
C ASP A 255 -11.96 -6.74 -22.77
N CYS A 256 -11.98 -7.49 -21.66
CA CYS A 256 -12.57 -7.05 -20.39
C CYS A 256 -11.82 -5.85 -19.77
N HIS A 257 -10.50 -5.89 -19.80
CA HIS A 257 -9.66 -4.78 -19.33
C HIS A 257 -9.91 -3.51 -20.17
N ASP A 258 -9.90 -3.63 -21.48
CA ASP A 258 -10.14 -2.51 -22.40
C ASP A 258 -11.55 -1.94 -22.27
N LEU A 259 -12.57 -2.82 -22.06
CA LEU A 259 -13.91 -2.35 -21.75
C LEU A 259 -13.93 -1.53 -20.47
N ALA A 260 -13.32 -2.04 -19.39
CA ALA A 260 -13.26 -1.32 -18.10
C ALA A 260 -12.65 0.09 -18.25
N LEU A 261 -11.51 0.20 -18.96
CA LEU A 261 -10.88 1.49 -19.24
C LEU A 261 -11.79 2.42 -20.06
N LYS A 262 -12.46 1.89 -21.07
CA LYS A 262 -13.33 2.66 -21.97
C LYS A 262 -14.55 3.24 -21.26
N ILE A 263 -15.18 2.48 -20.35
CA ILE A 263 -16.42 2.89 -19.68
C ILE A 263 -16.19 3.61 -18.35
N SER A 264 -15.00 3.54 -17.76
CA SER A 264 -14.64 4.26 -16.54
C SER A 264 -14.53 5.77 -16.82
N LYS A 265 -15.56 6.51 -16.44
CA LYS A 265 -15.68 7.97 -16.66
C LYS A 265 -16.22 8.64 -15.41
N PRO A 266 -15.98 9.96 -15.22
CA PRO A 266 -16.60 10.70 -14.13
C PRO A 266 -18.12 10.50 -14.08
N GLY A 267 -18.63 10.17 -12.88
CA GLY A 267 -20.05 9.92 -12.63
C GLY A 267 -20.51 8.48 -12.82
N VAL A 268 -19.70 7.61 -13.43
CA VAL A 268 -20.00 6.16 -13.52
C VAL A 268 -19.68 5.50 -12.19
N LYS A 269 -20.57 4.65 -11.70
CA LYS A 269 -20.31 3.87 -10.48
C LYS A 269 -19.38 2.70 -10.80
N TYR A 270 -18.41 2.45 -9.94
CA TYR A 270 -17.51 1.31 -10.07
C TYR A 270 -18.26 -0.04 -10.17
N PHE A 271 -19.39 -0.17 -9.44
CA PHE A 271 -20.25 -1.34 -9.52
C PHE A 271 -20.80 -1.59 -10.94
N ASP A 272 -21.21 -0.53 -11.65
CA ASP A 272 -21.73 -0.68 -13.02
C ASP A 272 -20.62 -1.12 -13.97
N VAL A 273 -19.41 -0.56 -13.83
CA VAL A 273 -18.22 -1.02 -14.59
C VAL A 273 -17.95 -2.50 -14.34
N HIS A 274 -17.98 -2.92 -13.07
CA HIS A 274 -17.78 -4.33 -12.69
C HIS A 274 -18.81 -5.24 -13.33
N MET A 275 -20.09 -4.88 -13.28
CA MET A 275 -21.17 -5.69 -13.86
C MET A 275 -21.05 -5.82 -15.38
N ASP A 276 -20.70 -4.75 -16.08
CA ASP A 276 -20.51 -4.79 -17.53
C ASP A 276 -19.32 -5.67 -17.93
N VAL A 277 -18.22 -5.62 -17.17
CA VAL A 277 -17.09 -6.54 -17.37
C VAL A 277 -17.47 -7.99 -17.10
N CYS A 278 -18.24 -8.26 -16.05
CA CYS A 278 -18.74 -9.62 -15.76
C CYS A 278 -19.61 -10.16 -16.88
N ARG A 279 -20.51 -9.34 -17.44
CA ARG A 279 -21.35 -9.73 -18.59
C ARG A 279 -20.51 -10.10 -19.81
N LEU A 280 -19.57 -9.20 -20.20
CA LEU A 280 -18.67 -9.47 -21.33
C LEU A 280 -17.89 -10.76 -21.13
N MET A 281 -17.28 -10.95 -19.95
CA MET A 281 -16.52 -12.16 -19.65
C MET A 281 -17.38 -13.42 -19.73
N THR A 282 -18.59 -13.38 -19.17
CA THR A 282 -19.55 -14.50 -19.22
C THR A 282 -19.93 -14.85 -20.64
N ASP A 283 -20.26 -13.86 -21.47
CA ASP A 283 -20.63 -14.09 -22.87
C ASP A 283 -19.48 -14.74 -23.66
N ARG A 284 -18.29 -14.21 -23.52
CA ARG A 284 -17.09 -14.76 -24.19
C ARG A 284 -16.75 -16.18 -23.74
N LEU A 285 -16.89 -16.48 -22.45
CA LEU A 285 -16.68 -17.85 -21.94
C LEU A 285 -17.77 -18.81 -22.40
N LYS A 286 -19.01 -18.34 -22.59
CA LYS A 286 -20.10 -19.12 -23.21
C LYS A 286 -19.80 -19.44 -24.68
N GLU A 287 -19.29 -18.49 -25.45
CA GLU A 287 -18.85 -18.70 -26.84
C GLU A 287 -17.79 -19.81 -26.94
N LEU A 288 -16.92 -19.96 -25.95
CA LEU A 288 -15.95 -21.05 -25.86
C LEU A 288 -16.53 -22.36 -25.27
N GLY A 289 -17.80 -22.40 -24.90
CA GLY A 289 -18.43 -23.57 -24.26
C GLY A 289 -17.96 -23.84 -22.83
N LEU A 290 -17.34 -22.83 -22.15
CA LEU A 290 -16.85 -22.94 -20.77
C LEU A 290 -17.88 -22.54 -19.72
N MET A 291 -18.92 -21.82 -20.12
CA MET A 291 -20.06 -21.46 -19.27
C MET A 291 -21.39 -21.72 -19.97
N MET A 292 -22.43 -21.90 -19.18
CA MET A 292 -23.84 -22.10 -19.64
C MET A 292 -24.75 -21.20 -18.78
N GLY A 293 -25.98 -20.95 -19.30
CA GLY A 293 -26.98 -20.15 -18.61
C GLY A 293 -27.22 -18.80 -19.26
N ASP A 294 -28.02 -17.95 -18.61
CA ASP A 294 -28.30 -16.59 -19.03
C ASP A 294 -27.22 -15.65 -18.48
N THR A 295 -26.92 -14.58 -19.22
CA THR A 295 -25.89 -13.59 -18.82
C THR A 295 -26.53 -12.45 -18.04
N GLU A 296 -27.89 -12.31 -18.07
CA GLU A 296 -28.63 -11.26 -17.36
C GLU A 296 -28.83 -11.54 -15.86
#